data_fc6c5a97a9023a15c9a9b98d550a8819
#
_entry.id   fc6c5a97a9023a15c9a9b98d550a8819
#
_cell.length_a   1.000
_cell.length_b   1.000
_cell.length_c   1.000
_cell.angle_alpha   90.00
_cell.angle_beta   90.00
_cell.angle_gamma   90.00
#
_symmetry.space_group_name_H-M   'P 1'
#
loop_
_entity.id
_entity.type
_entity.pdbx_description
1 polymer ?
#
loop_
_entity_poly.entity_id
_entity_poly.type
_entity_poly.pdbx_seq_one_letter_code
_entity_poly.pdbx_strand_id
1 'polypeptide(L)'
;MKYKVAIITVSDKGSRGEREDTSGPALKKFLGDAYDAGNIVIVPDEVPIIADVIKRLIDDEKFDLVVTTGGTGVTKRDVTPEATRSVIDRELPGFAEAIRMESYKITPHGIISRGICGIRGESMIINLPGSPKGAVECLGFVIDAIPHTLAKIKGDPADCA
;
A
#
# COMPACT_ATOMS: atom_id res chain seq x y z
N MET A 1 10.46 14.52 12.43
CA MET A 1 10.94 13.25 11.85
C MET A 1 9.94 12.80 10.78
N LYS A 2 10.43 12.35 9.63
CA LYS A 2 9.58 11.86 8.53
C LYS A 2 9.30 10.38 8.74
N TYR A 3 8.09 9.93 8.40
CA TYR A 3 7.77 8.51 8.38
C TYR A 3 8.49 7.82 7.22
N LYS A 4 9.07 6.65 7.49
CA LYS A 4 9.74 5.81 6.49
C LYS A 4 8.71 5.01 5.71
N VAL A 5 8.73 5.14 4.38
CA VAL A 5 7.78 4.47 3.48
C VAL A 5 8.49 3.52 2.54
N ALA A 6 8.05 2.27 2.50
CA ALA A 6 8.46 1.30 1.48
C ALA A 6 7.36 1.16 0.43
N ILE A 7 7.78 0.95 -0.81
CA ILE A 7 6.89 0.74 -1.95
C ILE A 7 7.15 -0.65 -2.53
N ILE A 8 6.11 -1.45 -2.69
CA ILE A 8 6.16 -2.76 -3.33
C ILE A 8 5.34 -2.70 -4.62
N THR A 9 5.98 -2.91 -5.75
CA THR A 9 5.29 -3.12 -7.02
C THR A 9 5.06 -4.60 -7.24
N VAL A 10 3.80 -5.01 -7.25
CA VAL A 10 3.38 -6.40 -7.46
C VAL A 10 3.06 -6.57 -8.95
N SER A 11 3.92 -7.28 -9.67
CA SER A 11 3.79 -7.47 -11.12
C SER A 11 4.60 -8.67 -11.58
N ASP A 12 3.96 -9.68 -12.13
CA ASP A 12 4.65 -10.82 -12.76
C ASP A 12 5.59 -10.36 -13.87
N LYS A 13 5.11 -9.51 -14.77
CA LYS A 13 5.91 -8.98 -15.88
C LYS A 13 7.04 -8.07 -15.40
N GLY A 14 6.75 -7.23 -14.42
CA GLY A 14 7.76 -6.35 -13.82
C GLY A 14 8.89 -7.14 -13.15
N SER A 15 8.53 -8.21 -12.42
CA SER A 15 9.50 -9.07 -11.73
C SER A 15 10.43 -9.84 -12.67
N ARG A 16 9.97 -10.11 -13.91
CA ARG A 16 10.77 -10.76 -14.95
C ARG A 16 11.52 -9.79 -15.87
N GLY A 17 11.40 -8.47 -15.62
CA GLY A 17 12.00 -7.45 -16.47
C GLY A 17 11.33 -7.25 -17.83
N GLU A 18 10.12 -7.79 -18.02
CA GLU A 18 9.34 -7.68 -19.26
C GLU A 18 8.52 -6.39 -19.37
N ARG A 19 8.39 -5.66 -18.25
CA ARG A 19 7.68 -4.39 -18.15
C ARG A 19 8.42 -3.46 -17.22
N GLU A 20 8.59 -2.21 -17.63
CA GLU A 20 9.11 -1.16 -16.76
C GLU A 20 8.09 -0.83 -15.65
N ASP A 21 8.56 -0.71 -14.42
CA ASP A 21 7.74 -0.22 -13.31
C ASP A 21 7.57 1.30 -13.41
N THR A 22 6.34 1.73 -13.65
CA THR A 22 5.97 3.15 -13.68
C THR A 22 5.19 3.58 -12.45
N SER A 23 4.55 2.65 -11.76
CA SER A 23 3.72 2.93 -10.58
C SER A 23 4.54 3.22 -9.33
N GLY A 24 5.57 2.44 -9.08
CA GLY A 24 6.48 2.66 -7.95
C GLY A 24 7.13 4.03 -7.98
N PRO A 25 7.79 4.43 -9.09
CA PRO A 25 8.34 5.78 -9.23
C PRO A 25 7.30 6.90 -9.12
N ALA A 26 6.09 6.71 -9.66
CA ALA A 26 5.01 7.69 -9.53
C ALA A 26 4.58 7.90 -8.07
N LEU A 27 4.43 6.82 -7.30
CA LEU A 27 4.15 6.88 -5.86
C LEU A 27 5.27 7.56 -5.09
N LYS A 28 6.53 7.20 -5.38
CA LYS A 28 7.68 7.82 -4.73
C LYS A 28 7.74 9.33 -4.98
N LYS A 29 7.47 9.76 -6.20
CA LYS A 29 7.38 11.18 -6.57
C LYS A 29 6.22 11.87 -5.85
N PHE A 30 5.07 11.22 -5.74
CA PHE A 30 3.89 11.78 -5.05
C PHE A 30 4.14 11.96 -3.54
N LEU A 31 4.80 11.02 -2.90
CA LEU A 31 5.17 11.12 -1.48
C LEU A 31 6.15 12.27 -1.22
N GLY A 32 7.03 12.56 -2.18
CA GLY A 32 7.93 13.71 -2.15
C GLY A 32 8.76 13.81 -0.89
N ASP A 33 9.01 15.05 -0.47
CA ASP A 33 9.81 15.34 0.72
C ASP A 33 9.05 15.22 2.05
N ALA A 34 7.73 14.99 2.00
CA ALA A 34 6.92 14.83 3.21
C ALA A 34 7.21 13.48 3.92
N TYR A 35 7.66 12.49 3.17
CA TYR A 35 7.96 11.14 3.64
C TYR A 35 9.40 10.76 3.29
N ASP A 36 9.97 9.82 4.05
CA ASP A 36 11.25 9.18 3.72
C ASP A 36 10.97 7.91 2.89
N ALA A 37 10.75 8.10 1.58
CA ALA A 37 10.45 7.01 0.67
C ALA A 37 11.73 6.24 0.29
N GLY A 38 11.82 4.99 0.76
CA GLY A 38 12.92 4.09 0.51
C GLY A 38 12.98 3.55 -0.93
N ASN A 39 13.68 2.44 -1.10
CA ASN A 39 13.77 1.73 -2.37
C ASN A 39 12.44 1.07 -2.74
N ILE A 40 12.19 0.96 -4.04
CA ILE A 40 11.06 0.23 -4.58
C ILE A 40 11.46 -1.24 -4.73
N VAL A 41 10.62 -2.14 -4.23
CA VAL A 41 10.79 -3.58 -4.39
C VAL A 41 9.77 -4.08 -5.40
N ILE A 42 10.21 -4.82 -6.43
CA ILE A 42 9.33 -5.42 -7.43
C ILE A 42 9.24 -6.92 -7.16
N VAL A 43 8.03 -7.44 -7.05
CA VAL A 43 7.77 -8.85 -6.77
C VAL A 43 6.72 -9.44 -7.72
N PRO A 44 6.74 -10.77 -7.98
CA PRO A 44 5.68 -11.43 -8.72
C PRO A 44 4.39 -11.52 -7.90
N ASP A 45 3.29 -11.82 -8.59
CA ASP A 45 1.95 -12.05 -8.00
C ASP A 45 1.88 -13.42 -7.31
N GLU A 46 2.67 -13.58 -6.23
CA GLU A 46 2.78 -14.79 -5.41
C GLU A 46 2.60 -14.45 -3.93
N VAL A 47 1.59 -15.06 -3.28
CA VAL A 47 1.27 -14.79 -1.88
C VAL A 47 2.48 -14.90 -0.96
N PRO A 48 3.25 -16.00 -0.94
CA PRO A 48 4.36 -16.13 0.00
C PRO A 48 5.46 -15.09 -0.22
N ILE A 49 5.73 -14.71 -1.46
CA ILE A 49 6.77 -13.74 -1.79
C ILE A 49 6.35 -12.34 -1.34
N ILE A 50 5.12 -11.92 -1.65
CA ILE A 50 4.57 -10.63 -1.20
C ILE A 50 4.56 -10.57 0.33
N ALA A 51 4.05 -11.62 0.98
CA ALA A 51 3.96 -11.69 2.43
C ALA A 51 5.33 -11.59 3.11
N ASP A 52 6.33 -12.31 2.61
CA ASP A 52 7.68 -12.29 3.17
C ASP A 52 8.36 -10.94 3.00
N VAL A 53 8.16 -10.27 1.86
CA VAL A 53 8.69 -8.92 1.65
C VAL A 53 8.03 -7.92 2.61
N ILE A 54 6.72 -7.97 2.80
CA ILE A 54 6.03 -7.09 3.76
C ILE A 54 6.59 -7.30 5.17
N LYS A 55 6.72 -8.55 5.61
CA LYS A 55 7.29 -8.87 6.94
C LYS A 55 8.70 -8.32 7.10
N ARG A 56 9.57 -8.56 6.12
CA ARG A 56 10.96 -8.05 6.15
C ARG A 56 11.01 -6.53 6.26
N LEU A 57 10.24 -5.83 5.43
CA LEU A 57 10.21 -4.36 5.43
C LEU A 57 9.76 -3.79 6.79
N ILE A 58 8.81 -4.44 7.44
CA ILE A 58 8.26 -3.97 8.72
C ILE A 58 9.09 -4.49 9.90
N ASP A 59 9.32 -5.80 9.98
CA ASP A 59 9.89 -6.42 11.16
C ASP A 59 11.40 -6.17 11.27
N ASP A 60 12.12 -6.20 10.13
CA ASP A 60 13.58 -6.09 10.10
C ASP A 60 14.04 -4.66 9.76
N GLU A 61 13.49 -4.07 8.69
CA GLU A 61 13.92 -2.77 8.17
C GLU A 61 13.19 -1.57 8.81
N LYS A 62 12.15 -1.81 9.60
CA LYS A 62 11.43 -0.81 10.41
C LYS A 62 10.83 0.33 9.60
N PHE A 63 10.20 0.00 8.47
CA PHE A 63 9.36 0.95 7.75
C PHE A 63 8.05 1.20 8.50
N ASP A 64 7.62 2.46 8.55
CA ASP A 64 6.37 2.86 9.21
C ASP A 64 5.14 2.59 8.36
N LEU A 65 5.30 2.73 7.04
CA LEU A 65 4.25 2.52 6.05
C LEU A 65 4.78 1.65 4.91
N VAL A 66 4.04 0.62 4.55
CA VAL A 66 4.26 -0.16 3.34
C VAL A 66 3.10 0.09 2.39
N VAL A 67 3.41 0.58 1.20
CA VAL A 67 2.44 0.81 0.13
C VAL A 67 2.67 -0.23 -0.95
N THR A 68 1.65 -1.01 -1.29
CA THR A 68 1.71 -1.93 -2.43
C THR A 68 0.97 -1.33 -3.62
N THR A 69 1.43 -1.58 -4.83
CA THR A 69 0.74 -1.23 -6.08
C THR A 69 0.66 -2.45 -6.99
N GLY A 70 -0.54 -2.79 -7.43
CA GLY A 70 -0.81 -3.96 -8.26
C GLY A 70 -1.40 -5.15 -7.51
N GLY A 71 -1.93 -6.10 -8.26
CA GLY A 71 -2.48 -7.36 -7.76
C GLY A 71 -3.75 -7.24 -6.93
N THR A 72 -4.54 -6.17 -7.10
CA THR A 72 -5.76 -5.92 -6.32
C THR A 72 -7.07 -6.17 -7.07
N GLY A 73 -6.99 -6.64 -8.31
CA GLY A 73 -8.17 -6.90 -9.14
C GLY A 73 -8.84 -8.25 -8.88
N VAL A 74 -9.52 -8.75 -9.90
CA VAL A 74 -10.38 -9.95 -9.80
C VAL A 74 -9.83 -11.13 -10.61
N THR A 75 -8.68 -11.02 -11.21
CA THR A 75 -8.05 -12.15 -11.91
C THR A 75 -7.47 -13.15 -10.92
N LYS A 76 -7.24 -14.37 -11.38
CA LYS A 76 -6.65 -15.42 -10.53
C LYS A 76 -5.25 -15.10 -10.02
N ARG A 77 -4.52 -14.25 -10.75
CA ARG A 77 -3.17 -13.82 -10.37
C ARG A 77 -3.18 -12.64 -9.40
N ASP A 78 -4.31 -11.96 -9.21
CA ASP A 78 -4.44 -10.85 -8.26
C ASP A 78 -4.56 -11.41 -6.84
N VAL A 79 -3.47 -11.42 -6.08
CA VAL A 79 -3.39 -12.04 -4.74
C VAL A 79 -2.81 -11.11 -3.67
N THR A 80 -2.63 -9.83 -3.98
CA THR A 80 -2.07 -8.86 -3.01
C THR A 80 -2.92 -8.73 -1.74
N PRO A 81 -4.27 -8.68 -1.82
CA PRO A 81 -5.09 -8.62 -0.60
C PRO A 81 -4.93 -9.86 0.28
N GLU A 82 -4.86 -11.03 -0.31
CA GLU A 82 -4.66 -12.30 0.41
C GLU A 82 -3.29 -12.34 1.11
N ALA A 83 -2.24 -11.92 0.41
CA ALA A 83 -0.90 -11.82 1.00
C ALA A 83 -0.86 -10.84 2.16
N THR A 84 -1.47 -9.67 1.99
CA THR A 84 -1.54 -8.63 3.03
C THR A 84 -2.34 -9.12 4.24
N ARG A 85 -3.50 -9.75 4.01
CA ARG A 85 -4.34 -10.29 5.09
C ARG A 85 -3.60 -11.34 5.92
N SER A 86 -2.72 -12.12 5.31
CA SER A 86 -1.94 -13.15 6.00
C SER A 86 -0.91 -12.60 6.99
N VAL A 87 -0.54 -11.33 6.88
CA VAL A 87 0.54 -10.73 7.70
C VAL A 87 0.09 -9.58 8.60
N ILE A 88 -1.12 -9.07 8.46
CA ILE A 88 -1.64 -8.00 9.33
C ILE A 88 -2.18 -8.57 10.65
N ASP A 89 -2.07 -7.77 11.70
CA ASP A 89 -2.64 -8.08 13.02
C ASP A 89 -4.11 -7.64 13.11
N ARG A 90 -4.41 -6.49 12.50
CA ARG A 90 -5.75 -5.89 12.47
C ARG A 90 -5.99 -5.18 11.13
N GLU A 91 -7.23 -5.18 10.68
CA GLU A 91 -7.66 -4.40 9.52
C GLU A 91 -7.97 -2.95 9.89
N LEU A 92 -7.73 -2.04 8.92
CA LEU A 92 -8.19 -0.64 8.94
C LEU A 92 -9.16 -0.45 7.77
N PRO A 93 -10.41 -0.93 7.87
CA PRO A 93 -11.33 -0.99 6.74
C PRO A 93 -11.68 0.38 6.16
N GLY A 94 -11.71 1.43 6.97
CA GLY A 94 -12.08 2.78 6.53
C GLY A 94 -11.20 3.34 5.42
N PHE A 95 -9.91 3.03 5.40
CA PHE A 95 -9.00 3.45 4.31
C PHE A 95 -9.40 2.83 2.97
N ALA A 96 -9.62 1.52 2.94
CA ALA A 96 -10.02 0.82 1.73
C ALA A 96 -11.42 1.22 1.26
N GLU A 97 -12.34 1.46 2.18
CA GLU A 97 -13.68 1.96 1.91
C GLU A 97 -13.63 3.36 1.27
N ALA A 98 -12.87 4.28 1.85
CA ALA A 98 -12.70 5.63 1.32
C ALA A 98 -12.08 5.61 -0.09
N ILE A 99 -11.04 4.80 -0.30
CA ILE A 99 -10.40 4.65 -1.61
C ILE A 99 -11.42 4.16 -2.65
N ARG A 100 -12.19 3.13 -2.36
CA ARG A 100 -13.20 2.61 -3.30
C ARG A 100 -14.32 3.60 -3.57
N MET A 101 -14.81 4.30 -2.54
CA MET A 101 -15.87 5.28 -2.70
C MET A 101 -15.43 6.49 -3.54
N GLU A 102 -14.26 7.03 -3.28
CA GLU A 102 -13.74 8.16 -4.06
C GLU A 102 -13.39 7.73 -5.49
N SER A 103 -12.84 6.53 -5.67
CA SER A 103 -12.58 5.96 -7.00
C SER A 103 -13.85 5.75 -7.81
N TYR A 104 -14.95 5.32 -7.17
CA TYR A 104 -16.24 5.11 -7.82
C TYR A 104 -16.82 6.41 -8.38
N LYS A 105 -16.55 7.54 -7.76
CA LYS A 105 -16.96 8.85 -8.27
C LYS A 105 -16.26 9.21 -9.60
N ILE A 106 -15.05 8.67 -9.83
CA ILE A 106 -14.27 8.90 -11.04
C ILE A 106 -14.64 7.88 -12.12
N THR A 107 -14.73 6.59 -11.74
CA THR A 107 -15.05 5.49 -12.64
C THR A 107 -15.81 4.38 -11.90
N PRO A 108 -16.87 3.79 -12.53
CA PRO A 108 -17.56 2.66 -11.91
C PRO A 108 -16.64 1.46 -11.64
N HIS A 109 -15.54 1.31 -12.38
CA HIS A 109 -14.58 0.23 -12.19
C HIS A 109 -13.78 0.33 -10.88
N GLY A 110 -13.80 1.48 -10.21
CA GLY A 110 -13.11 1.67 -8.93
C GLY A 110 -13.53 0.70 -7.83
N ILE A 111 -14.79 0.22 -7.86
CA ILE A 111 -15.29 -0.73 -6.85
C ILE A 111 -14.80 -2.17 -7.04
N ILE A 112 -14.15 -2.49 -8.17
CA ILE A 112 -13.62 -3.84 -8.43
C ILE A 112 -12.39 -4.12 -7.56
N SER A 113 -11.67 -3.08 -7.13
CA SER A 113 -10.50 -3.24 -6.26
C SER A 113 -10.87 -3.99 -4.98
N ARG A 114 -10.11 -5.06 -4.68
CA ARG A 114 -10.20 -5.84 -3.45
C ARG A 114 -9.12 -5.45 -2.45
N GLY A 115 -8.42 -4.34 -2.69
CA GLY A 115 -7.37 -3.83 -1.82
C GLY A 115 -7.83 -3.62 -0.39
N ILE A 116 -6.94 -3.88 0.55
CA ILE A 116 -7.16 -3.71 1.99
C ILE A 116 -6.12 -2.77 2.59
N CYS A 117 -6.39 -2.32 3.79
CA CYS A 117 -5.45 -1.63 4.64
C CYS A 117 -5.42 -2.29 6.03
N GLY A 118 -4.25 -2.38 6.63
CA GLY A 118 -4.11 -3.02 7.94
C GLY A 118 -2.88 -2.58 8.70
N ILE A 119 -2.77 -3.10 9.91
CA ILE A 119 -1.69 -2.84 10.85
C ILE A 119 -0.91 -4.13 11.08
N ARG A 120 0.42 -4.03 11.06
CA ARG A 120 1.34 -5.05 11.55
C ARG A 120 2.32 -4.40 12.52
N GLY A 121 2.31 -4.85 13.78
CA GLY A 121 3.12 -4.22 14.83
C GLY A 121 2.80 -2.73 14.94
N GLU A 122 3.78 -1.88 14.73
CA GLU A 122 3.64 -0.41 14.77
C GLU A 122 3.59 0.21 13.36
N SER A 123 3.33 -0.57 12.33
CA SER A 123 3.37 -0.15 10.93
C SER A 123 2.02 -0.36 10.24
N MET A 124 1.81 0.40 9.17
CA MET A 124 0.60 0.36 8.37
C MET A 124 0.91 -0.18 6.97
N ILE A 125 -0.02 -0.94 6.40
CA ILE A 125 0.06 -1.44 5.03
C ILE A 125 -1.17 -0.96 4.27
N ILE A 126 -0.97 -0.44 3.03
CA ILE A 126 -2.05 0.00 2.13
C ILE A 126 -1.86 -0.65 0.78
N ASN A 127 -2.89 -1.33 0.28
CA ASN A 127 -2.93 -1.84 -1.09
C ASN A 127 -3.50 -0.79 -2.04
N LEU A 128 -2.81 -0.52 -3.14
CA LEU A 128 -3.22 0.40 -4.20
C LEU A 128 -3.34 -0.31 -5.55
N PRO A 129 -4.12 0.23 -6.50
CA PRO A 129 -4.22 -0.34 -7.84
C PRO A 129 -2.91 -0.27 -8.60
N GLY A 130 -2.80 -1.07 -9.66
CA GLY A 130 -1.55 -1.26 -10.40
C GLY A 130 -1.19 -0.13 -11.38
N SER A 131 -2.15 0.68 -11.82
CA SER A 131 -1.83 1.80 -12.73
C SER A 131 -1.18 2.95 -11.98
N PRO A 132 -0.19 3.66 -12.58
CA PRO A 132 0.47 4.77 -11.91
C PRO A 132 -0.51 5.89 -11.54
N LYS A 133 -1.42 6.23 -12.43
CA LYS A 133 -2.46 7.25 -12.18
C LYS A 133 -3.40 6.81 -11.05
N GLY A 134 -3.92 5.59 -11.12
CA GLY A 134 -4.84 5.06 -10.10
C GLY A 134 -4.18 4.92 -8.72
N ALA A 135 -2.93 4.48 -8.68
CA ALA A 135 -2.18 4.34 -7.44
C ALA A 135 -1.99 5.70 -6.74
N VAL A 136 -1.58 6.72 -7.49
CA VAL A 136 -1.39 8.08 -6.96
C VAL A 136 -2.71 8.71 -6.52
N GLU A 137 -3.77 8.62 -7.33
CA GLU A 137 -5.10 9.12 -6.96
C GLU A 137 -5.60 8.46 -5.67
N CYS A 138 -5.52 7.14 -5.60
CA CYS A 138 -6.00 6.38 -4.43
C CYS A 138 -5.23 6.73 -3.15
N LEU A 139 -3.92 6.84 -3.23
CA LEU A 139 -3.13 7.29 -2.08
C LEU A 139 -3.49 8.72 -1.68
N GLY A 140 -3.71 9.60 -2.67
CA GLY A 140 -4.11 10.99 -2.45
C GLY A 140 -5.42 11.14 -1.69
N PHE A 141 -6.38 10.23 -1.86
CA PHE A 141 -7.66 10.27 -1.12
C PHE A 141 -7.50 10.07 0.38
N VAL A 142 -6.45 9.40 0.82
CA VAL A 142 -6.27 9.00 2.23
C VAL A 142 -4.99 9.53 2.86
N ILE A 143 -4.14 10.22 2.10
CA ILE A 143 -2.79 10.62 2.55
C ILE A 143 -2.83 11.48 3.81
N ASP A 144 -3.81 12.35 3.95
CA ASP A 144 -3.93 13.27 5.09
C ASP A 144 -4.26 12.54 6.41
N ALA A 145 -4.89 11.37 6.34
CA ALA A 145 -5.20 10.55 7.51
C ALA A 145 -4.01 9.70 8.00
N ILE A 146 -3.01 9.48 7.15
CA ILE A 146 -1.90 8.56 7.44
C ILE A 146 -1.04 9.02 8.62
N PRO A 147 -0.58 10.29 8.71
CA PRO A 147 0.29 10.70 9.81
C PRO A 147 -0.37 10.54 11.18
N HIS A 148 -1.64 10.93 11.31
CA HIS A 148 -2.40 10.74 12.55
C HIS A 148 -2.57 9.26 12.89
N THR A 149 -2.89 8.43 11.90
CA THR A 149 -3.04 6.98 12.09
C THR A 149 -1.73 6.36 12.58
N LEU A 150 -0.60 6.69 11.97
CA LEU A 150 0.71 6.17 12.38
C LEU A 150 1.10 6.65 13.78
N ALA A 151 0.80 7.90 14.14
CA ALA A 151 1.01 8.39 15.49
C ALA A 151 0.23 7.58 16.52
N LYS A 152 -1.05 7.29 16.22
CA LYS A 152 -1.91 6.48 17.09
C LYS A 152 -1.43 5.03 17.20
N ILE A 153 -1.02 4.42 16.12
CA ILE A 153 -0.43 3.07 16.12
C ILE A 153 0.80 3.01 17.03
N LYS A 154 1.61 4.06 17.04
CA LYS A 154 2.82 4.19 17.86
C LYS A 154 2.56 4.64 19.31
N GLY A 155 1.31 4.78 19.71
CA GLY A 155 0.94 5.07 21.09
C GLY A 155 0.85 6.55 21.47
N ASP A 156 0.65 7.44 20.49
CA ASP A 156 0.38 8.85 20.79
C ASP A 156 -0.86 8.99 21.68
N PRO A 157 -0.75 9.59 22.89
CA PRO A 157 -1.84 9.71 23.84
C PRO A 157 -2.84 10.83 23.51
N ALA A 158 -2.55 11.69 22.52
CA ALA A 158 -3.44 12.80 22.15
C ALA A 158 -4.83 12.30 21.73
N ASP A 159 -5.89 13.01 22.08
CA ASP A 159 -7.24 12.64 21.65
C ASP A 159 -7.40 12.75 20.14
N CYS A 160 -8.21 11.88 19.56
CA CYS A 160 -8.69 12.03 18.20
C CYS A 160 -9.76 13.14 18.20
N ALA A 161 -9.46 14.24 17.54
CA ALA A 161 -10.40 15.36 17.42
C ALA A 161 -11.58 15.02 16.51
#